data_8c16ce8a02401e20a5bb6945d1036020
#
_entry.id   8c16ce8a02401e20a5bb6945d1036020
#
_cell.length_a   1.000
_cell.length_b   1.000
_cell.length_c   1.000
_cell.angle_alpha   90.00
_cell.angle_beta   90.00
_cell.angle_gamma   90.00
#
_symmetry.space_group_name_H-M   'P 1'
#
loop_
_entity.id
_entity.type
_entity.pdbx_description
1 polymer ?
#
loop_
_entity_poly.entity_id
_entity_poly.type
_entity_poly.pdbx_seq_one_letter_code
_entity_poly.pdbx_strand_id
1 'polypeptide(L)'
;MPKIIDHDRYRAELLVKCFDLFTSQGYAAITMRQIAIGLNVSTGTLYHYFDSKEAIFEQMVWMRVEQGLREIGGQINLSDSINVKIQGVFEQIGRIQDELFRELILYADYYQYQQRNGIKSSEILINMFKAFQPEIKNTIGITNPHAAQLVFSAIDGLLLSQIYDCKIDWIAQGKMLGDLMEKYAEELS
;
A
#
# COMPACT_ATOMS: atom_id res chain seq x y z
N MET A 1 37.28 -15.74 1.13
CA MET A 1 36.31 -15.94 2.22
C MET A 1 34.93 -16.06 1.60
N PRO A 2 34.11 -17.07 1.90
CA PRO A 2 32.74 -17.10 1.42
C PRO A 2 32.01 -15.87 2.00
N LYS A 3 31.32 -15.12 1.15
CA LYS A 3 30.49 -14.00 1.56
C LYS A 3 29.32 -14.57 2.35
N ILE A 4 29.25 -14.29 3.64
CA ILE A 4 28.07 -14.67 4.44
C ILE A 4 26.91 -13.86 3.86
N ILE A 5 25.99 -14.54 3.17
CA ILE A 5 24.79 -13.91 2.64
C ILE A 5 23.80 -13.84 3.80
N ASP A 6 23.40 -12.64 4.15
CA ASP A 6 22.25 -12.41 5.01
C ASP A 6 20.99 -12.72 4.18
N HIS A 7 20.41 -13.88 4.43
CA HIS A 7 19.27 -14.41 3.66
C HIS A 7 18.02 -13.53 3.79
N ASP A 8 17.78 -12.95 4.97
CA ASP A 8 16.60 -12.11 5.19
C ASP A 8 16.75 -10.77 4.46
N ARG A 9 17.93 -10.18 4.54
CA ARG A 9 18.23 -8.96 3.78
C ARG A 9 18.15 -9.19 2.27
N TYR A 10 18.71 -10.30 1.79
CA TYR A 10 18.65 -10.60 0.37
C TYR A 10 17.22 -10.86 -0.12
N ARG A 11 16.40 -11.56 0.69
CA ARG A 11 14.95 -11.74 0.42
C ARG A 11 14.25 -10.39 0.29
N ALA A 12 14.49 -9.46 1.22
CA ALA A 12 13.90 -8.12 1.17
C ALA A 12 14.34 -7.34 -0.09
N GLU A 13 15.62 -7.42 -0.48
CA GLU A 13 16.13 -6.81 -1.72
C GLU A 13 15.44 -7.38 -2.97
N LEU A 14 15.12 -8.68 -2.99
CA LEU A 14 14.37 -9.32 -4.06
C LEU A 14 12.92 -8.81 -4.09
N LEU A 15 12.25 -8.68 -2.95
CA LEU A 15 10.86 -8.20 -2.86
C LEU A 15 10.73 -6.76 -3.36
N VAL A 16 11.66 -5.87 -3.01
CA VAL A 16 11.68 -4.49 -3.52
C VAL A 16 11.70 -4.47 -5.04
N LYS A 17 12.57 -5.27 -5.67
CA LYS A 17 12.64 -5.37 -7.14
C LYS A 17 11.41 -6.05 -7.76
N CYS A 18 10.76 -6.98 -7.04
CA CYS A 18 9.53 -7.61 -7.50
C CYS A 18 8.40 -6.60 -7.66
N PHE A 19 8.34 -5.56 -6.84
CA PHE A 19 7.35 -4.50 -6.96
C PHE A 19 7.39 -3.85 -8.34
N ASP A 20 8.56 -3.44 -8.82
CA ASP A 20 8.71 -2.84 -10.15
C ASP A 20 8.34 -3.81 -11.27
N LEU A 21 8.66 -5.10 -11.12
CA LEU A 21 8.29 -6.12 -12.10
C LEU A 21 6.77 -6.33 -12.16
N PHE A 22 6.10 -6.45 -11.00
CA PHE A 22 4.66 -6.61 -10.95
C PHE A 22 3.92 -5.37 -11.46
N THR A 23 4.35 -4.17 -11.07
CA THR A 23 3.71 -2.92 -11.52
C THR A 23 3.90 -2.64 -13.01
N SER A 24 5.03 -3.07 -13.60
CA SER A 24 5.30 -2.87 -15.03
C SER A 24 4.66 -3.91 -15.95
N GLN A 25 4.51 -5.17 -15.49
CA GLN A 25 4.03 -6.28 -16.33
C GLN A 25 2.63 -6.79 -15.95
N GLY A 26 2.14 -6.39 -14.77
CA GLY A 26 0.91 -6.91 -14.19
C GLY A 26 1.08 -8.26 -13.51
N TYR A 27 0.29 -8.50 -12.45
CA TYR A 27 0.32 -9.76 -11.72
C TYR A 27 -0.12 -10.95 -12.60
N ALA A 28 -1.20 -10.75 -13.39
CA ALA A 28 -1.78 -11.83 -14.18
C ALA A 28 -0.81 -12.35 -15.26
N ALA A 29 -0.05 -11.46 -15.89
CA ALA A 29 0.80 -11.77 -17.04
C ALA A 29 2.17 -12.35 -16.68
N ILE A 30 2.74 -11.93 -15.52
CA ILE A 30 4.10 -12.30 -15.14
C ILE A 30 4.19 -13.73 -14.59
N THR A 31 5.23 -14.47 -14.97
CA THR A 31 5.53 -15.82 -14.51
C THR A 31 6.76 -15.87 -13.60
N MET A 32 6.90 -16.92 -12.78
CA MET A 32 8.09 -17.14 -11.94
C MET A 32 9.40 -17.08 -12.74
N ARG A 33 9.40 -17.60 -13.98
CA ARG A 33 10.57 -17.53 -14.87
C ARG A 33 10.91 -16.10 -15.28
N GLN A 34 9.90 -15.30 -15.60
CA GLN A 34 10.10 -13.89 -15.97
C GLN A 34 10.55 -13.05 -14.75
N ILE A 35 10.00 -13.34 -13.56
CA ILE A 35 10.47 -12.74 -12.32
C ILE A 35 11.96 -13.06 -12.10
N ALA A 36 12.37 -14.33 -12.20
CA ALA A 36 13.76 -14.72 -12.04
C ALA A 36 14.69 -13.99 -13.04
N ILE A 37 14.28 -13.88 -14.32
CA ILE A 37 15.02 -13.13 -15.33
C ILE A 37 15.11 -11.64 -14.95
N GLY A 38 14.00 -11.02 -14.58
CA GLY A 38 13.96 -9.61 -14.20
C GLY A 38 14.80 -9.29 -12.95
N LEU A 39 14.89 -10.23 -12.03
CA LEU A 39 15.74 -10.13 -10.83
C LEU A 39 17.22 -10.49 -11.10
N ASN A 40 17.54 -10.98 -12.29
CA ASN A 40 18.87 -11.50 -12.66
C ASN A 40 19.32 -12.63 -11.73
N VAL A 41 18.43 -13.56 -11.42
CA VAL A 41 18.72 -14.77 -10.62
C VAL A 41 18.27 -16.03 -11.37
N SER A 42 18.78 -17.21 -10.95
CA SER A 42 18.25 -18.47 -11.47
C SER A 42 16.84 -18.73 -10.93
N THR A 43 16.03 -19.47 -11.69
CA THR A 43 14.70 -19.93 -11.22
C THR A 43 14.84 -20.77 -9.94
N GLY A 44 15.90 -21.60 -9.82
CA GLY A 44 16.18 -22.35 -8.61
C GLY A 44 16.50 -21.45 -7.40
N THR A 45 17.25 -20.37 -7.62
CA THR A 45 17.49 -19.35 -6.57
C THR A 45 16.18 -18.70 -6.15
N LEU A 46 15.29 -18.35 -7.10
CA LEU A 46 14.00 -17.75 -6.74
C LEU A 46 13.13 -18.70 -5.92
N TYR A 47 13.03 -19.97 -6.31
CA TYR A 47 12.29 -21.00 -5.55
C TYR A 47 12.91 -21.33 -4.19
N HIS A 48 14.20 -21.07 -3.99
CA HIS A 48 14.81 -21.19 -2.67
C HIS A 48 14.27 -20.15 -1.67
N TYR A 49 13.85 -18.97 -2.15
CA TYR A 49 13.32 -17.89 -1.30
C TYR A 49 11.80 -17.82 -1.27
N PHE A 50 11.13 -18.25 -2.33
CA PHE A 50 9.68 -18.09 -2.50
C PHE A 50 9.06 -19.31 -3.18
N ASP A 51 8.07 -19.92 -2.54
CA ASP A 51 7.42 -21.16 -3.01
C ASP A 51 6.57 -20.93 -4.26
N SER A 52 6.01 -19.74 -4.44
CA SER A 52 5.11 -19.41 -5.54
C SER A 52 5.10 -17.91 -5.87
N LYS A 53 4.47 -17.55 -6.99
CA LYS A 53 4.22 -16.16 -7.36
C LYS A 53 3.31 -15.47 -6.34
N GLU A 54 2.30 -16.18 -5.84
CA GLU A 54 1.43 -15.70 -4.78
C GLU A 54 2.22 -15.37 -3.50
N ALA A 55 3.14 -16.24 -3.09
CA ALA A 55 3.98 -16.02 -1.91
C ALA A 55 4.89 -14.79 -2.06
N ILE A 56 5.41 -14.53 -3.26
CA ILE A 56 6.15 -13.29 -3.55
C ILE A 56 5.23 -12.08 -3.41
N PHE A 57 4.05 -12.15 -4.03
CA PHE A 57 3.10 -11.04 -4.03
C PHE A 57 2.63 -10.72 -2.61
N GLU A 58 2.24 -11.71 -1.83
CA GLU A 58 1.82 -11.55 -0.44
C GLU A 58 2.90 -10.89 0.42
N GLN A 59 4.14 -11.40 0.37
CA GLN A 59 5.24 -10.84 1.14
C GLN A 59 5.58 -9.41 0.68
N MET A 60 5.50 -9.15 -0.62
CA MET A 60 5.68 -7.81 -1.19
C MET A 60 4.59 -6.84 -0.69
N VAL A 61 3.31 -7.25 -0.72
CA VAL A 61 2.20 -6.42 -0.20
C VAL A 61 2.44 -6.07 1.25
N TRP A 62 2.79 -7.04 2.11
CA TRP A 62 3.06 -6.78 3.53
C TRP A 62 4.26 -5.86 3.75
N MET A 63 5.33 -6.04 3.01
CA MET A 63 6.50 -5.16 3.05
C MET A 63 6.10 -3.71 2.69
N ARG A 64 5.25 -3.52 1.67
CA ARG A 64 4.77 -2.21 1.23
C ARG A 64 3.85 -1.57 2.28
N VAL A 65 2.93 -2.34 2.87
CA VAL A 65 2.07 -1.87 3.97
C VAL A 65 2.92 -1.37 5.14
N GLU A 66 3.86 -2.17 5.61
CA GLU A 66 4.74 -1.78 6.72
C GLU A 66 5.59 -0.54 6.40
N GLN A 67 6.07 -0.43 5.17
CA GLN A 67 6.84 0.74 4.73
C GLN A 67 5.96 1.98 4.71
N GLY A 68 4.78 1.93 4.10
CA GLY A 68 3.85 3.05 4.03
C GLY A 68 3.40 3.53 5.42
N LEU A 69 3.09 2.59 6.32
CA LEU A 69 2.71 2.92 7.70
C LEU A 69 3.85 3.64 8.45
N ARG A 70 5.11 3.20 8.27
CA ARG A 70 6.27 3.87 8.87
C ARG A 70 6.52 5.26 8.28
N GLU A 71 6.42 5.40 6.96
CA GLU A 71 6.67 6.66 6.26
C GLU A 71 5.62 7.72 6.60
N ILE A 72 4.34 7.33 6.61
CA ILE A 72 3.23 8.24 6.92
C ILE A 72 3.17 8.50 8.43
N GLY A 73 3.13 7.44 9.24
CA GLY A 73 2.95 7.56 10.69
C GLY A 73 4.14 8.24 11.39
N GLY A 74 5.36 8.01 10.93
CA GLY A 74 6.57 8.60 11.51
C GLY A 74 6.69 10.13 11.37
N GLN A 75 5.88 10.75 10.52
CA GLN A 75 5.86 12.21 10.30
C GLN A 75 4.73 12.92 11.05
N ILE A 76 3.83 12.18 11.69
CA ILE A 76 2.65 12.75 12.36
C ILE A 76 2.92 12.94 13.85
N ASN A 77 2.76 14.17 14.34
CA ASN A 77 2.82 14.44 15.76
C ASN A 77 1.49 14.05 16.44
N LEU A 78 1.53 13.05 17.31
CA LEU A 78 0.34 12.48 17.94
C LEU A 78 -0.41 13.46 18.85
N SER A 79 0.22 14.55 19.30
CA SER A 79 -0.42 15.58 20.13
C SER A 79 -1.18 16.64 19.31
N ASP A 80 -1.07 16.64 18.00
CA ASP A 80 -1.80 17.59 17.15
C ASP A 80 -3.30 17.27 17.09
N SER A 81 -4.12 18.26 16.65
CA SER A 81 -5.54 18.05 16.40
C SER A 81 -5.78 17.07 15.23
N ILE A 82 -6.98 16.50 15.15
CA ILE A 82 -7.37 15.59 14.06
C ILE A 82 -7.16 16.26 12.71
N ASN A 83 -7.55 17.53 12.58
CA ASN A 83 -7.35 18.33 11.37
C ASN A 83 -5.88 18.36 10.92
N VAL A 84 -4.97 18.74 11.81
CA VAL A 84 -3.53 18.83 11.51
C VAL A 84 -2.95 17.46 11.13
N LYS A 85 -3.36 16.41 11.83
CA LYS A 85 -2.93 15.03 11.52
C LYS A 85 -3.38 14.58 10.13
N ILE A 86 -4.64 14.83 9.76
CA ILE A 86 -5.17 14.51 8.43
C ILE A 86 -4.40 15.29 7.35
N GLN A 87 -4.16 16.58 7.55
CA GLN A 87 -3.35 17.37 6.61
C GLN A 87 -1.95 16.77 6.44
N GLY A 88 -1.30 16.37 7.54
CA GLY A 88 0.02 15.74 7.50
C GLY A 88 0.00 14.41 6.72
N VAL A 89 -1.01 13.56 6.93
CA VAL A 89 -1.18 12.32 6.16
C VAL A 89 -1.32 12.61 4.67
N PHE A 90 -2.18 13.54 4.29
CA PHE A 90 -2.39 13.90 2.88
C PHE A 90 -1.15 14.52 2.24
N GLU A 91 -0.37 15.31 2.97
CA GLU A 91 0.90 15.84 2.48
C GLU A 91 1.91 14.70 2.21
N GLN A 92 2.03 13.71 3.10
CA GLN A 92 2.91 12.56 2.87
C GLN A 92 2.44 11.72 1.67
N ILE A 93 1.13 11.46 1.55
CA ILE A 93 0.57 10.74 0.40
C ILE A 93 0.88 11.48 -0.90
N GLY A 94 0.75 12.81 -0.92
CA GLY A 94 1.09 13.63 -2.08
C GLY A 94 2.54 13.45 -2.55
N ARG A 95 3.47 13.16 -1.65
CA ARG A 95 4.89 12.91 -1.99
C ARG A 95 5.13 11.57 -2.65
N ILE A 96 4.31 10.56 -2.33
CA ILE A 96 4.44 9.18 -2.82
C ILE A 96 3.26 8.75 -3.70
N GLN A 97 2.44 9.70 -4.17
CA GLN A 97 1.19 9.41 -4.89
C GLN A 97 1.37 8.52 -6.12
N ASP A 98 2.44 8.71 -6.89
CA ASP A 98 2.69 7.93 -8.10
C ASP A 98 2.98 6.46 -7.78
N GLU A 99 3.62 6.21 -6.66
CA GLU A 99 3.92 4.87 -6.17
C GLU A 99 2.65 4.19 -5.63
N LEU A 100 1.86 4.90 -4.81
CA LEU A 100 0.58 4.42 -4.31
C LEU A 100 -0.43 4.17 -5.43
N PHE A 101 -0.45 5.01 -6.46
CA PHE A 101 -1.29 4.79 -7.63
C PHE A 101 -0.91 3.51 -8.38
N ARG A 102 0.39 3.25 -8.59
CA ARG A 102 0.86 1.99 -9.20
C ARG A 102 0.48 0.78 -8.35
N GLU A 103 0.54 0.88 -7.03
CA GLU A 103 0.07 -0.17 -6.12
C GLU A 103 -1.41 -0.45 -6.29
N LEU A 104 -2.23 0.59 -6.29
CA LEU A 104 -3.68 0.47 -6.41
C LEU A 104 -4.08 -0.23 -7.72
N ILE A 105 -3.45 0.13 -8.84
CA ILE A 105 -3.66 -0.54 -10.13
C ILE A 105 -3.21 -2.01 -10.08
N LEU A 106 -2.08 -2.30 -9.46
CA LEU A 106 -1.59 -3.67 -9.29
C LEU A 106 -2.55 -4.51 -8.43
N TYR A 107 -3.09 -3.96 -7.36
CA TYR A 107 -4.06 -4.66 -6.50
C TYR A 107 -5.39 -4.93 -7.25
N ALA A 108 -5.82 -4.00 -8.10
CA ALA A 108 -6.98 -4.20 -8.96
C ALA A 108 -6.74 -5.33 -10.00
N ASP A 109 -5.56 -5.40 -10.62
CA ASP A 109 -5.18 -6.48 -11.53
C ASP A 109 -5.12 -7.84 -10.82
N TYR A 110 -4.53 -7.90 -9.63
CA TYR A 110 -4.52 -9.09 -8.79
C TYR A 110 -5.94 -9.55 -8.42
N TYR A 111 -6.80 -8.63 -8.00
CA TYR A 111 -8.20 -8.93 -7.71
C TYR A 111 -8.92 -9.50 -8.94
N GLN A 112 -8.75 -8.90 -10.13
CA GLN A 112 -9.34 -9.41 -11.36
C GLN A 112 -8.82 -10.80 -11.72
N TYR A 113 -7.52 -11.05 -11.55
CA TYR A 113 -6.92 -12.38 -11.74
C TYR A 113 -7.59 -13.41 -10.84
N GLN A 114 -7.76 -13.12 -9.56
CA GLN A 114 -8.41 -14.02 -8.62
C GLN A 114 -9.86 -14.31 -9.00
N GLN A 115 -10.64 -13.29 -9.37
CA GLN A 115 -12.04 -13.47 -9.82
C GLN A 115 -12.13 -14.39 -11.03
N ARG A 116 -11.26 -14.23 -12.03
CA ARG A 116 -11.20 -15.09 -13.22
C ARG A 116 -10.86 -16.55 -12.88
N ASN A 117 -10.13 -16.79 -11.78
CA ASN A 117 -9.77 -18.12 -11.30
C ASN A 117 -10.74 -18.67 -10.24
N GLY A 118 -11.91 -18.05 -10.07
CA GLY A 118 -12.97 -18.54 -9.17
C GLY A 118 -12.76 -18.23 -7.69
N ILE A 119 -11.77 -17.39 -7.35
CA ILE A 119 -11.49 -16.94 -5.98
C ILE A 119 -12.37 -15.72 -5.70
N LYS A 120 -13.40 -15.88 -4.88
CA LYS A 120 -14.41 -14.83 -4.64
C LYS A 120 -13.94 -13.71 -3.72
N SER A 121 -12.98 -13.96 -2.85
CA SER A 121 -12.44 -12.95 -1.92
C SER A 121 -10.93 -13.06 -1.84
N SER A 122 -10.26 -11.91 -1.84
CA SER A 122 -8.81 -11.85 -1.69
C SER A 122 -8.46 -11.67 -0.21
N GLU A 123 -8.07 -12.73 0.46
CA GLU A 123 -7.65 -12.66 1.87
C GLU A 123 -6.48 -11.68 2.06
N ILE A 124 -5.53 -11.65 1.13
CA ILE A 124 -4.39 -10.74 1.16
C ILE A 124 -4.86 -9.28 1.18
N LEU A 125 -5.74 -8.89 0.23
CA LEU A 125 -6.24 -7.52 0.13
C LEU A 125 -7.14 -7.15 1.31
N ILE A 126 -7.97 -8.09 1.78
CA ILE A 126 -8.80 -7.89 2.98
C ILE A 126 -7.94 -7.67 4.22
N ASN A 127 -6.92 -8.48 4.42
CA ASN A 127 -6.04 -8.38 5.59
C ASN A 127 -5.17 -7.11 5.52
N MET A 128 -4.70 -6.74 4.33
CA MET A 128 -4.04 -5.46 4.08
C MET A 128 -4.93 -4.29 4.52
N PHE A 129 -6.18 -4.24 4.04
CA PHE A 129 -7.13 -3.18 4.43
C PHE A 129 -7.36 -3.15 5.95
N LYS A 130 -7.54 -4.31 6.58
CA LYS A 130 -7.71 -4.43 8.03
C LYS A 130 -6.49 -3.93 8.81
N ALA A 131 -5.28 -4.07 8.28
CA ALA A 131 -4.07 -3.60 8.93
C ALA A 131 -3.98 -2.07 9.04
N PHE A 132 -4.62 -1.33 8.13
CA PHE A 132 -4.66 0.14 8.20
C PHE A 132 -5.61 0.68 9.27
N GLN A 133 -6.65 -0.04 9.66
CA GLN A 133 -7.65 0.46 10.62
C GLN A 133 -7.06 0.83 11.99
N PRO A 134 -6.26 -0.02 12.67
CA PRO A 134 -5.64 0.36 13.94
C PRO A 134 -4.67 1.54 13.77
N GLU A 135 -4.00 1.65 12.62
CA GLU A 135 -3.04 2.72 12.38
C GLU A 135 -3.74 4.08 12.18
N ILE A 136 -4.88 4.12 11.52
CA ILE A 136 -5.72 5.33 11.43
C ILE A 136 -6.13 5.77 12.83
N LYS A 137 -6.59 4.84 13.68
CA LYS A 137 -6.93 5.12 15.07
C LYS A 137 -5.73 5.65 15.85
N ASN A 138 -4.59 4.98 15.77
CA ASN A 138 -3.40 5.32 16.55
C ASN A 138 -2.76 6.63 16.09
N THR A 139 -2.73 6.87 14.78
CA THR A 139 -2.05 8.01 14.17
C THR A 139 -2.95 9.25 14.13
N ILE A 140 -4.19 9.11 13.66
CA ILE A 140 -5.12 10.23 13.49
C ILE A 140 -5.98 10.45 14.73
N GLY A 141 -6.32 9.37 15.46
CA GLY A 141 -7.19 9.42 16.63
C GLY A 141 -8.67 9.19 16.29
N ILE A 142 -9.00 8.80 15.06
CA ILE A 142 -10.37 8.46 14.65
C ILE A 142 -10.71 7.05 15.13
N THR A 143 -11.68 6.92 16.04
CA THR A 143 -12.13 5.64 16.60
C THR A 143 -13.34 5.06 15.88
N ASN A 144 -14.17 5.92 15.28
CA ASN A 144 -15.34 5.51 14.52
C ASN A 144 -14.91 4.79 13.22
N PRO A 145 -15.30 3.52 13.00
CA PRO A 145 -14.84 2.75 11.83
C PRO A 145 -15.37 3.31 10.50
N HIS A 146 -16.54 3.94 10.48
CA HIS A 146 -17.09 4.55 9.26
C HIS A 146 -16.33 5.82 8.87
N ALA A 147 -15.93 6.62 9.87
CA ALA A 147 -15.09 7.80 9.64
C ALA A 147 -13.70 7.40 9.15
N ALA A 148 -13.09 6.37 9.75
CA ALA A 148 -11.82 5.82 9.29
C ALA A 148 -11.91 5.31 7.85
N GLN A 149 -13.00 4.59 7.52
CA GLN A 149 -13.25 4.13 6.15
C GLN A 149 -13.42 5.29 5.17
N LEU A 150 -14.09 6.38 5.58
CA LEU A 150 -14.26 7.56 4.72
C LEU A 150 -12.92 8.20 4.37
N VAL A 151 -12.02 8.37 5.36
CA VAL A 151 -10.66 8.88 5.12
C VAL A 151 -9.92 8.02 4.12
N PHE A 152 -9.94 6.70 4.32
CA PHE A 152 -9.28 5.75 3.41
C PHE A 152 -9.87 5.81 1.99
N SER A 153 -11.20 5.79 1.89
CA SER A 153 -11.90 5.86 0.58
C SER A 153 -11.67 7.19 -0.14
N ALA A 154 -11.51 8.30 0.60
CA ALA A 154 -11.17 9.58 0.00
C ALA A 154 -9.78 9.55 -0.64
N ILE A 155 -8.80 8.95 0.03
CA ILE A 155 -7.44 8.79 -0.49
C ILE A 155 -7.45 7.92 -1.76
N ASP A 156 -8.09 6.76 -1.71
CA ASP A 156 -8.19 5.85 -2.87
C ASP A 156 -8.90 6.51 -4.05
N GLY A 157 -10.00 7.22 -3.78
CA GLY A 157 -10.75 7.95 -4.81
C GLY A 157 -9.93 9.06 -5.46
N LEU A 158 -9.14 9.80 -4.67
CA LEU A 158 -8.23 10.82 -5.18
C LEU A 158 -7.11 10.18 -6.02
N LEU A 159 -6.50 9.09 -5.55
CA LEU A 159 -5.49 8.36 -6.32
C LEU A 159 -6.06 7.87 -7.66
N LEU A 160 -7.26 7.30 -7.66
CA LEU A 160 -7.93 6.84 -8.88
C LEU A 160 -8.29 7.97 -9.84
N SER A 161 -8.48 9.20 -9.34
CA SER A 161 -8.78 10.34 -10.22
C SER A 161 -7.64 10.70 -11.17
N GLN A 162 -6.42 10.20 -10.93
CA GLN A 162 -5.30 10.30 -11.88
C GLN A 162 -5.59 9.60 -13.22
N ILE A 163 -6.47 8.59 -13.24
CA ILE A 163 -6.93 7.93 -14.49
C ILE A 163 -7.60 8.96 -15.43
N TYR A 164 -8.22 9.99 -14.87
CA TYR A 164 -8.88 11.07 -15.62
C TYR A 164 -7.97 12.28 -15.86
N ASP A 165 -6.66 12.11 -15.67
CA ASP A 165 -5.65 13.19 -15.81
C ASP A 165 -5.90 14.38 -14.86
N CYS A 166 -6.57 14.10 -13.73
CA CYS A 166 -6.82 15.11 -12.69
C CYS A 166 -5.54 15.37 -11.88
N LYS A 167 -5.13 16.64 -11.83
CA LYS A 167 -4.08 17.07 -10.90
C LYS A 167 -4.66 17.26 -9.52
N ILE A 168 -4.11 16.56 -8.53
CA ILE A 168 -4.60 16.55 -7.15
C ILE A 168 -3.79 17.57 -6.34
N ASP A 169 -4.48 18.54 -5.75
CA ASP A 169 -3.91 19.38 -4.69
C ASP A 169 -4.12 18.67 -3.34
N TRP A 170 -3.18 17.81 -2.98
CA TRP A 170 -3.21 17.01 -1.75
C TRP A 170 -3.31 17.86 -0.49
N ILE A 171 -2.69 19.05 -0.47
CA ILE A 171 -2.74 19.97 0.67
C ILE A 171 -4.16 20.52 0.84
N ALA A 172 -4.78 20.99 -0.25
CA ALA A 172 -6.15 21.50 -0.21
C ALA A 172 -7.15 20.40 0.16
N GLN A 173 -6.99 19.17 -0.37
CA GLN A 173 -7.86 18.03 -0.03
C GLN A 173 -7.71 17.63 1.44
N GLY A 174 -6.48 17.55 1.94
CA GLY A 174 -6.21 17.23 3.34
C GLY A 174 -6.79 18.28 4.29
N LYS A 175 -6.67 19.56 3.95
CA LYS A 175 -7.28 20.64 4.73
C LYS A 175 -8.80 20.52 4.78
N MET A 176 -9.44 20.35 3.62
CA MET A 176 -10.90 20.25 3.53
C MET A 176 -11.43 19.05 4.34
N LEU A 177 -10.81 17.89 4.20
CA LEU A 177 -11.22 16.69 4.94
C LEU A 177 -10.93 16.84 6.43
N GLY A 178 -9.79 17.44 6.81
CA GLY A 178 -9.43 17.70 8.20
C GLY A 178 -10.41 18.64 8.89
N ASP A 179 -10.78 19.76 8.25
CA ASP A 179 -11.78 20.70 8.76
C ASP A 179 -13.16 20.04 8.95
N LEU A 180 -13.53 19.15 8.00
CA LEU A 180 -14.78 18.38 8.10
C LEU A 180 -14.75 17.41 9.28
N MET A 181 -13.68 16.63 9.43
CA MET A 181 -13.54 15.64 10.50
C MET A 181 -13.46 16.28 11.89
N GLU A 182 -12.77 17.41 12.02
CA GLU A 182 -12.68 18.13 13.30
C GLU A 182 -14.03 18.70 13.74
N LYS A 183 -14.82 19.23 12.78
CA LYS A 183 -16.17 19.74 13.06
C LYS A 183 -17.11 18.68 13.61
N TYR A 184 -16.93 17.43 13.23
CA TYR A 184 -17.76 16.31 13.65
C TYR A 184 -17.02 15.35 14.61
N ALA A 185 -15.90 15.79 15.21
CA ALA A 185 -15.05 14.93 16.04
C ALA A 185 -15.79 14.32 17.24
N GLU A 186 -16.73 15.07 17.87
CA GLU A 186 -17.54 14.59 18.99
C GLU A 186 -18.53 13.48 18.58
N GLU A 187 -18.97 13.47 17.33
CA GLU A 187 -19.85 12.45 16.76
C GLU A 187 -19.07 11.25 16.18
N LEU A 188 -17.76 11.42 15.99
CA LEU A 188 -16.87 10.43 15.36
C LEU A 188 -15.94 9.71 16.35
N SER A 189 -15.99 10.08 17.63
CA SER A 189 -15.18 9.51 18.72
C SER A 189 -15.77 8.22 19.36
#